data_5226d73f8aea28b06bebf09799a0e70a
#
_entry.id   5226d73f8aea28b06bebf09799a0e70a
#
_cell.length_a   1.000
_cell.length_b   1.000
_cell.length_c   1.000
_cell.angle_alpha   90.00
_cell.angle_beta   90.00
_cell.angle_gamma   90.00
#
_symmetry.space_group_name_H-M   'P 1'
#
loop_
_entity.id
_entity.type
_entity.pdbx_description
1 polymer ?
#
loop_
_entity_poly.entity_id
_entity_poly.type
_entity_poly.pdbx_seq_one_letter_code
_entity_poly.pdbx_strand_id
1 'polypeptide(L)'
;MDKKVETKVVENQYVIPLRREWMKVSRYKRTARSVKAIKEFIAKHMKIPDRDVSKVRLDIYLNNELWFRGCKKPFAKIKVKAKKDGDLVRVELVDVPEKVQFARARHDKLHKKAVEKKAPKTEEKKEEKSEEEKKVESEKVKSVEKAHEKIAEKAAKAQKHTTASTTASRAQRKALKK
;
A
#
# COMPACT_ATOMS: atom_id res chain seq x y z
N MET A 1 23.91 -1.84 8.28
CA MET A 1 24.20 -2.74 7.12
C MET A 1 23.16 -3.84 7.12
N ASP A 2 22.06 -3.60 6.44
CA ASP A 2 20.94 -4.57 6.36
C ASP A 2 21.34 -5.70 5.43
N LYS A 3 21.57 -6.88 5.99
CA LYS A 3 21.78 -8.11 5.22
C LYS A 3 20.48 -8.41 4.48
N LYS A 4 20.45 -8.10 3.18
CA LYS A 4 19.42 -8.56 2.25
C LYS A 4 19.42 -10.08 2.29
N VAL A 5 18.48 -10.65 3.05
CA VAL A 5 18.27 -12.10 3.11
C VAL A 5 17.77 -12.51 1.74
N GLU A 6 18.63 -13.10 0.93
CA GLU A 6 18.23 -13.72 -0.33
C GLU A 6 17.36 -14.94 0.01
N THR A 7 16.05 -14.73 -0.03
CA THR A 7 15.07 -15.81 0.14
C THR A 7 15.17 -16.70 -1.09
N LYS A 8 15.76 -17.89 -0.92
CA LYS A 8 15.78 -18.92 -1.97
C LYS A 8 14.34 -19.31 -2.31
N VAL A 9 13.92 -18.97 -3.51
CA VAL A 9 12.60 -19.35 -4.03
C VAL A 9 12.64 -20.87 -4.28
N VAL A 10 11.88 -21.62 -3.51
CA VAL A 10 11.75 -23.08 -3.69
C VAL A 10 10.52 -23.35 -4.55
N GLU A 11 10.73 -23.89 -5.75
CA GLU A 11 9.66 -24.25 -6.67
C GLU A 11 9.50 -25.77 -6.74
N ASN A 12 8.30 -26.26 -6.47
CA ASN A 12 7.97 -27.68 -6.52
C ASN A 12 6.67 -27.90 -7.29
N GLN A 13 6.59 -29.03 -8.00
CA GLN A 13 5.37 -29.45 -8.69
C GLN A 13 4.71 -30.61 -7.94
N TYR A 14 3.39 -30.55 -7.81
CA TYR A 14 2.60 -31.56 -7.11
C TYR A 14 1.39 -32.00 -7.92
N VAL A 15 1.07 -33.29 -7.82
CA VAL A 15 -0.20 -33.86 -8.30
C VAL A 15 -1.08 -34.09 -7.08
N ILE A 16 -2.12 -33.29 -6.91
CA ILE A 16 -2.98 -33.31 -5.72
C ILE A 16 -4.24 -34.12 -5.99
N PRO A 17 -4.50 -35.23 -5.25
CA PRO A 17 -5.73 -35.96 -5.34
C PRO A 17 -6.85 -35.27 -4.58
N LEU A 18 -7.88 -34.78 -5.28
CA LEU A 18 -8.98 -34.01 -4.68
C LEU A 18 -10.22 -34.87 -4.41
N ARG A 19 -10.41 -36.00 -5.15
CA ARG A 19 -11.64 -36.79 -5.10
C ARG A 19 -12.00 -37.27 -3.71
N ARG A 20 -11.04 -37.74 -2.93
CA ARG A 20 -11.25 -38.23 -1.57
C ARG A 20 -11.75 -37.11 -0.64
N GLU A 21 -11.25 -35.90 -0.81
CA GLU A 21 -11.58 -34.77 0.05
C GLU A 21 -12.96 -34.18 -0.28
N TRP A 22 -13.28 -33.98 -1.55
CA TRP A 22 -14.57 -33.40 -1.89
C TRP A 22 -15.75 -34.39 -1.79
N MET A 23 -15.49 -35.70 -1.76
CA MET A 23 -16.55 -36.68 -1.49
C MET A 23 -17.07 -36.65 -0.05
N LYS A 24 -16.31 -36.12 0.89
CA LYS A 24 -16.69 -35.99 2.30
C LYS A 24 -17.79 -34.95 2.54
N VAL A 25 -18.10 -34.11 1.54
CA VAL A 25 -19.06 -33.01 1.67
C VAL A 25 -20.21 -33.12 0.67
N SER A 26 -21.30 -32.42 0.97
CA SER A 26 -22.47 -32.31 0.09
C SER A 26 -22.12 -31.73 -1.28
N ARG A 27 -22.92 -32.10 -2.32
CA ARG A 27 -22.60 -31.82 -3.74
C ARG A 27 -22.30 -30.34 -4.02
N TYR A 28 -23.02 -29.41 -3.42
CA TYR A 28 -22.89 -27.97 -3.65
C TYR A 28 -21.63 -27.35 -3.00
N LYS A 29 -21.02 -28.02 -2.02
CA LYS A 29 -19.81 -27.55 -1.34
C LYS A 29 -18.51 -28.20 -1.88
N ARG A 30 -18.59 -29.08 -2.88
CA ARG A 30 -17.44 -29.88 -3.33
C ARG A 30 -16.28 -29.07 -3.88
N THR A 31 -16.53 -28.07 -4.71
CA THR A 31 -15.47 -27.22 -5.27
C THR A 31 -14.83 -26.37 -4.19
N ALA A 32 -15.60 -25.78 -3.27
CA ALA A 32 -15.04 -25.05 -2.14
C ALA A 32 -14.17 -25.94 -1.24
N ARG A 33 -14.57 -27.19 -0.99
CA ARG A 33 -13.75 -28.17 -0.26
C ARG A 33 -12.47 -28.53 -1.03
N SER A 34 -12.53 -28.63 -2.37
CA SER A 34 -11.35 -28.86 -3.20
C SER A 34 -10.33 -27.74 -3.09
N VAL A 35 -10.77 -26.48 -3.10
CA VAL A 35 -9.90 -25.30 -2.89
C VAL A 35 -9.22 -25.38 -1.52
N LYS A 36 -9.98 -25.69 -0.47
CA LYS A 36 -9.43 -25.85 0.88
C LYS A 36 -8.45 -27.02 0.96
N ALA A 37 -8.76 -28.15 0.35
CA ALA A 37 -7.88 -29.33 0.31
C ALA A 37 -6.54 -29.04 -0.39
N ILE A 38 -6.53 -28.26 -1.47
CA ILE A 38 -5.28 -27.83 -2.12
C ILE A 38 -4.44 -27.02 -1.15
N LYS A 39 -5.03 -26.06 -0.46
CA LYS A 39 -4.31 -25.23 0.52
C LYS A 39 -3.75 -26.05 1.68
N GLU A 40 -4.53 -26.96 2.25
CA GLU A 40 -4.11 -27.87 3.33
C GLU A 40 -2.96 -28.78 2.87
N PHE A 41 -3.06 -29.34 1.66
CA PHE A 41 -2.01 -30.17 1.07
C PHE A 41 -0.70 -29.43 0.90
N ILE A 42 -0.74 -28.24 0.31
CA ILE A 42 0.45 -27.41 0.07
C ILE A 42 1.06 -26.93 1.40
N ALA A 43 0.25 -26.50 2.37
CA ALA A 43 0.73 -26.10 3.68
C ALA A 43 1.53 -27.20 4.37
N LYS A 44 1.10 -28.47 4.22
CA LYS A 44 1.81 -29.64 4.74
C LYS A 44 3.11 -29.92 3.99
N HIS A 45 3.07 -29.94 2.65
CA HIS A 45 4.20 -30.36 1.82
C HIS A 45 5.31 -29.30 1.68
N MET A 46 4.94 -28.01 1.70
CA MET A 46 5.91 -26.90 1.69
C MET A 46 6.41 -26.52 3.10
N LYS A 47 6.04 -27.31 4.11
CA LYS A 47 6.45 -27.12 5.51
C LYS A 47 6.24 -25.66 5.97
N ILE A 48 4.99 -25.19 5.84
CA ILE A 48 4.61 -23.87 6.35
C ILE A 48 4.52 -23.95 7.89
N PRO A 49 5.03 -22.94 8.64
CA PRO A 49 4.88 -22.87 10.08
C PRO A 49 3.39 -22.98 10.44
N ASP A 50 3.08 -23.77 11.48
CA ASP A 50 1.72 -24.03 11.99
C ASP A 50 0.71 -24.58 10.97
N ARG A 51 1.19 -24.98 9.77
CA ARG A 51 0.36 -25.40 8.62
C ARG A 51 -0.74 -24.40 8.30
N ASP A 52 -0.43 -23.11 8.45
CA ASP A 52 -1.39 -22.04 8.24
C ASP A 52 -1.84 -21.96 6.77
N VAL A 53 -3.14 -22.18 6.57
CA VAL A 53 -3.80 -22.18 5.26
C VAL A 53 -3.89 -20.75 4.68
N SER A 54 -3.82 -19.72 5.53
CA SER A 54 -3.89 -18.31 5.14
C SER A 54 -2.64 -17.88 4.37
N LYS A 55 -1.49 -18.49 4.67
CA LYS A 55 -0.22 -18.23 3.98
C LYS A 55 -0.14 -18.84 2.59
N VAL A 56 -1.09 -19.73 2.21
CA VAL A 56 -1.18 -20.32 0.88
C VAL A 56 -2.11 -19.50 0.00
N ARG A 57 -1.56 -18.88 -1.04
CA ARG A 57 -2.31 -18.09 -2.01
C ARG A 57 -2.41 -18.84 -3.33
N LEU A 58 -3.65 -19.07 -3.77
CA LEU A 58 -3.93 -19.65 -5.08
C LEU A 58 -3.98 -18.54 -6.13
N ASP A 59 -3.42 -18.84 -7.31
CA ASP A 59 -3.56 -17.97 -8.47
C ASP A 59 -5.03 -17.91 -8.93
N ILE A 60 -5.42 -16.75 -9.47
CA ILE A 60 -6.78 -16.50 -9.98
C ILE A 60 -7.14 -17.50 -11.07
N TYR A 61 -6.22 -17.80 -11.96
CA TYR A 61 -6.45 -18.74 -13.07
C TYR A 61 -6.61 -20.18 -12.60
N LEU A 62 -5.85 -20.60 -11.58
CA LEU A 62 -6.04 -21.90 -10.93
C LEU A 62 -7.41 -22.00 -10.29
N ASN A 63 -7.83 -20.95 -9.58
CA ASN A 63 -9.15 -20.91 -8.95
C ASN A 63 -10.28 -20.96 -9.99
N ASN A 64 -10.17 -20.19 -11.08
CA ASN A 64 -11.16 -20.20 -12.16
C ASN A 64 -11.26 -21.57 -12.84
N GLU A 65 -10.14 -22.26 -13.05
CA GLU A 65 -10.13 -23.62 -13.62
C GLU A 65 -10.82 -24.61 -12.68
N LEU A 66 -10.59 -24.54 -11.37
CA LEU A 66 -11.29 -25.39 -10.39
C LEU A 66 -12.82 -25.21 -10.44
N TRP A 67 -13.29 -23.97 -10.65
CA TRP A 67 -14.70 -23.64 -10.75
C TRP A 67 -15.31 -23.89 -12.14
N PHE A 68 -14.49 -24.09 -13.17
CA PHE A 68 -14.94 -24.25 -14.55
C PHE A 68 -15.95 -25.39 -14.73
N ARG A 69 -15.77 -26.51 -14.02
CA ARG A 69 -16.70 -27.65 -14.03
C ARG A 69 -17.93 -27.45 -13.11
N GLY A 70 -18.04 -26.29 -12.47
CA GLY A 70 -19.13 -26.01 -11.51
C GLY A 70 -18.92 -26.65 -10.15
N CYS A 71 -19.89 -26.41 -9.23
CA CYS A 71 -19.74 -26.80 -7.82
C CYS A 71 -19.91 -28.31 -7.56
N LYS A 72 -20.62 -29.04 -8.44
CA LYS A 72 -21.05 -30.42 -8.16
C LYS A 72 -19.99 -31.49 -8.50
N LYS A 73 -19.21 -31.28 -9.58
CA LYS A 73 -18.24 -32.26 -10.10
C LYS A 73 -16.86 -31.63 -10.34
N PRO A 74 -16.11 -31.25 -9.31
CA PRO A 74 -14.75 -30.74 -9.49
C PRO A 74 -13.79 -31.82 -10.03
N PHE A 75 -12.56 -31.41 -10.37
CA PHE A 75 -11.52 -32.33 -10.84
C PHE A 75 -11.20 -33.41 -9.79
N ALA A 76 -10.91 -34.64 -10.26
CA ALA A 76 -10.50 -35.75 -9.38
C ALA A 76 -9.07 -35.56 -8.86
N LYS A 77 -8.19 -35.00 -9.69
CA LYS A 77 -6.79 -34.66 -9.40
C LYS A 77 -6.39 -33.42 -10.20
N ILE A 78 -5.45 -32.65 -9.69
CA ILE A 78 -4.93 -31.45 -10.34
C ILE A 78 -3.42 -31.38 -10.19
N LYS A 79 -2.72 -30.89 -11.24
CA LYS A 79 -1.29 -30.63 -11.21
C LYS A 79 -1.06 -29.17 -10.93
N VAL A 80 -0.27 -28.86 -9.91
CA VAL A 80 0.02 -27.49 -9.49
C VAL A 80 1.51 -27.28 -9.29
N LYS A 81 1.96 -26.06 -9.52
CA LYS A 81 3.30 -25.58 -9.22
C LYS A 81 3.22 -24.66 -8.00
N ALA A 82 3.94 -24.98 -6.95
CA ALA A 82 4.02 -24.19 -5.74
C ALA A 82 5.37 -23.47 -5.65
N LYS A 83 5.35 -22.17 -5.45
CA LYS A 83 6.51 -21.31 -5.23
C LYS A 83 6.47 -20.78 -3.80
N LYS A 84 7.54 -21.02 -3.05
CA LYS A 84 7.65 -20.53 -1.67
C LYS A 84 8.53 -19.30 -1.64
N ASP A 85 7.94 -18.17 -1.24
CA ASP A 85 8.59 -16.87 -1.03
C ASP A 85 8.58 -16.54 0.47
N GLY A 86 9.61 -16.96 1.17
CA GLY A 86 9.63 -16.84 2.64
C GLY A 86 8.51 -17.67 3.29
N ASP A 87 7.60 -17.00 3.99
CA ASP A 87 6.45 -17.63 4.67
C ASP A 87 5.22 -17.80 3.77
N LEU A 88 5.17 -17.09 2.64
CA LEU A 88 4.06 -17.17 1.70
C LEU A 88 4.33 -18.21 0.62
N VAL A 89 3.29 -18.95 0.24
CA VAL A 89 3.35 -19.88 -0.87
C VAL A 89 2.32 -19.50 -1.91
N ARG A 90 2.79 -19.27 -3.15
CA ARG A 90 1.94 -19.07 -4.32
C ARG A 90 1.78 -20.37 -5.08
N VAL A 91 0.55 -20.67 -5.48
CA VAL A 91 0.21 -21.91 -6.18
C VAL A 91 -0.39 -21.57 -7.54
N GLU A 92 0.26 -22.05 -8.58
CA GLU A 92 -0.08 -21.83 -9.99
C GLU A 92 -0.45 -23.16 -10.68
N LEU A 93 -1.14 -23.08 -11.81
CA LEU A 93 -1.43 -24.20 -12.67
C LEU A 93 -0.16 -24.61 -13.45
N VAL A 94 0.12 -25.92 -13.58
CA VAL A 94 1.21 -26.43 -14.44
C VAL A 94 0.73 -26.50 -15.89
N ASP A 95 -0.38 -27.20 -16.11
CA ASP A 95 -0.96 -27.35 -17.45
C ASP A 95 -1.94 -26.18 -17.67
N VAL A 96 -1.46 -25.10 -18.29
CA VAL A 96 -2.29 -23.90 -18.55
C VAL A 96 -3.02 -24.06 -19.88
N PRO A 97 -4.36 -24.18 -19.91
CA PRO A 97 -5.13 -24.23 -21.15
C PRO A 97 -4.93 -22.96 -21.99
N GLU A 98 -4.99 -23.07 -23.31
CA GLU A 98 -4.83 -21.92 -24.23
C GLU A 98 -5.76 -20.76 -23.88
N LYS A 99 -7.02 -21.06 -23.53
CA LYS A 99 -8.00 -20.09 -23.08
C LYS A 99 -7.50 -19.24 -21.90
N VAL A 100 -6.80 -19.85 -20.96
CA VAL A 100 -6.23 -19.16 -19.80
C VAL A 100 -5.01 -18.35 -20.20
N GLN A 101 -4.19 -18.81 -21.15
CA GLN A 101 -3.06 -18.06 -21.68
C GLN A 101 -3.53 -16.75 -22.35
N PHE A 102 -4.59 -16.80 -23.19
CA PHE A 102 -5.20 -15.63 -23.78
C PHE A 102 -5.77 -14.68 -22.73
N ALA A 103 -6.41 -15.20 -21.68
CA ALA A 103 -6.93 -14.38 -20.59
C ALA A 103 -5.80 -13.68 -19.82
N ARG A 104 -4.69 -14.38 -19.56
CA ARG A 104 -3.46 -13.80 -18.97
C ARG A 104 -2.91 -12.68 -19.84
N ALA A 105 -2.64 -12.95 -21.11
CA ALA A 105 -2.08 -11.96 -22.02
C ALA A 105 -2.97 -10.70 -22.14
N ARG A 106 -4.29 -10.86 -22.12
CA ARG A 106 -5.24 -9.74 -22.14
C ARG A 106 -5.18 -8.93 -20.86
N HIS A 107 -5.13 -9.59 -19.71
CA HIS A 107 -5.04 -8.96 -18.40
C HIS A 107 -3.72 -8.17 -18.25
N ASP A 108 -2.59 -8.75 -18.66
CA ASP A 108 -1.28 -8.10 -18.62
C ASP A 108 -1.24 -6.85 -19.53
N LYS A 109 -1.85 -6.91 -20.72
CA LYS A 109 -1.97 -5.75 -21.61
C LYS A 109 -2.80 -4.62 -20.98
N LEU A 110 -3.89 -4.96 -20.28
CA LEU A 110 -4.73 -3.97 -19.59
C LEU A 110 -4.00 -3.35 -18.40
N HIS A 111 -3.26 -4.15 -17.62
CA HIS A 111 -2.48 -3.64 -16.50
C HIS A 111 -1.34 -2.75 -16.95
N LYS A 112 -0.59 -3.11 -17.99
CA LYS A 112 0.46 -2.26 -18.57
C LYS A 112 -0.10 -0.91 -18.99
N LYS A 113 -1.21 -0.89 -19.74
CA LYS A 113 -1.89 0.35 -20.13
C LYS A 113 -2.43 1.16 -18.96
N ALA A 114 -2.86 0.52 -17.88
CA ALA A 114 -3.33 1.21 -16.68
C ALA A 114 -2.18 1.83 -15.88
N VAL A 115 -1.02 1.18 -15.84
CA VAL A 115 0.20 1.69 -15.19
C VAL A 115 0.75 2.88 -15.99
N GLU A 116 0.86 2.76 -17.32
CA GLU A 116 1.29 3.85 -18.22
C GLU A 116 0.39 5.10 -18.11
N LYS A 117 -0.93 4.92 -17.97
CA LYS A 117 -1.87 6.04 -17.76
C LYS A 117 -1.84 6.65 -16.34
N LYS A 118 -1.36 5.92 -15.34
CA LYS A 118 -1.25 6.44 -13.97
C LYS A 118 0.08 7.16 -13.73
N ALA A 119 1.15 6.81 -14.43
CA ALA A 119 2.45 7.43 -14.28
C ALA A 119 2.43 8.95 -14.57
N PRO A 120 1.92 9.45 -15.72
CA PRO A 120 1.89 10.89 -15.99
C PRO A 120 0.97 11.67 -15.04
N LYS A 121 -0.18 11.10 -14.64
CA LYS A 121 -1.10 11.76 -13.69
C LYS A 121 -0.56 11.87 -12.26
N THR A 122 0.39 11.03 -11.88
CA THR A 122 0.97 11.06 -10.52
C THR A 122 2.11 12.09 -10.45
N GLU A 123 2.79 12.33 -11.56
CA GLU A 123 3.82 13.36 -11.66
C GLU A 123 3.20 14.76 -11.73
N GLU A 124 2.20 14.99 -12.59
CA GLU A 124 1.45 16.26 -12.65
C GLU A 124 0.82 16.63 -11.29
N LYS A 125 0.19 15.68 -10.56
CA LYS A 125 -0.36 15.94 -9.23
C LYS A 125 0.70 16.17 -8.15
N LYS A 126 1.93 15.66 -8.30
CA LYS A 126 3.01 15.96 -7.38
C LYS A 126 3.61 17.34 -7.64
N GLU A 127 3.72 17.76 -8.89
CA GLU A 127 4.19 19.08 -9.25
C GLU A 127 3.19 20.18 -8.84
N GLU A 128 1.89 20.01 -9.12
CA GLU A 128 0.85 20.94 -8.67
C GLU A 128 0.81 21.09 -7.15
N LYS A 129 0.90 19.98 -6.39
CA LYS A 129 0.95 20.06 -4.92
C LYS A 129 2.21 20.74 -4.41
N SER A 130 3.36 20.55 -5.04
CA SER A 130 4.61 21.18 -4.63
C SER A 130 4.61 22.68 -4.95
N GLU A 131 3.92 23.12 -5.99
CA GLU A 131 3.75 24.54 -6.32
C GLU A 131 2.72 25.23 -5.41
N GLU A 132 1.62 24.57 -5.07
CA GLU A 132 0.67 25.10 -4.08
C GLU A 132 1.28 25.20 -2.69
N GLU A 133 2.03 24.21 -2.22
CA GLU A 133 2.74 24.28 -0.93
C GLU A 133 3.76 25.42 -0.90
N LYS A 134 4.54 25.63 -1.97
CA LYS A 134 5.47 26.77 -2.08
C LYS A 134 4.77 28.12 -2.10
N LYS A 135 3.60 28.23 -2.75
CA LYS A 135 2.80 29.47 -2.74
C LYS A 135 2.26 29.77 -1.34
N VAL A 136 1.71 28.77 -0.65
CA VAL A 136 1.17 28.93 0.73
C VAL A 136 2.29 29.28 1.71
N GLU A 137 3.47 28.70 1.56
CA GLU A 137 4.63 29.01 2.40
C GLU A 137 5.15 30.44 2.17
N SER A 138 5.23 30.88 0.90
CA SER A 138 5.63 32.25 0.57
C SER A 138 4.63 33.32 1.06
N GLU A 139 3.32 33.01 1.05
CA GLU A 139 2.30 33.90 1.60
C GLU A 139 2.35 33.95 3.14
N LYS A 140 2.62 32.84 3.81
CA LYS A 140 2.84 32.81 5.26
C LYS A 140 4.06 33.61 5.67
N VAL A 141 5.17 33.52 4.97
CA VAL A 141 6.39 34.30 5.24
C VAL A 141 6.08 35.79 5.10
N LYS A 142 5.44 36.24 4.02
CA LYS A 142 5.05 37.64 3.81
C LYS A 142 4.07 38.15 4.85
N SER A 143 3.16 37.32 5.36
CA SER A 143 2.23 37.70 6.42
C SER A 143 2.93 37.86 7.78
N VAL A 144 3.91 37.03 8.08
CA VAL A 144 4.73 37.08 9.30
C VAL A 144 5.64 38.31 9.27
N GLU A 145 6.28 38.63 8.14
CA GLU A 145 7.09 39.86 7.99
C GLU A 145 6.27 41.10 8.20
N LYS A 146 5.08 41.22 7.59
CA LYS A 146 4.17 42.36 7.81
C LYS A 146 3.68 42.50 9.27
N ALA A 147 3.49 41.35 9.94
CA ALA A 147 3.15 41.35 11.37
C ALA A 147 4.33 41.84 12.24
N HIS A 148 5.54 41.41 11.92
CA HIS A 148 6.77 41.83 12.61
C HIS A 148 7.05 43.30 12.42
N GLU A 149 6.86 43.83 11.21
CA GLU A 149 7.02 45.25 10.89
C GLU A 149 6.03 46.15 11.68
N LYS A 150 4.75 45.73 11.77
CA LYS A 150 3.72 46.38 12.58
C LYS A 150 4.02 46.38 14.08
N ILE A 151 4.62 45.29 14.59
CA ILE A 151 5.05 45.18 15.99
C ILE A 151 6.23 46.12 16.26
N ALA A 152 7.22 46.16 15.35
CA ALA A 152 8.36 47.07 15.45
C ALA A 152 7.95 48.53 15.39
N GLU A 153 7.00 48.90 14.52
CA GLU A 153 6.46 50.25 14.43
C GLU A 153 5.71 50.66 15.70
N LYS A 154 4.92 49.75 16.28
CA LYS A 154 4.24 49.98 17.58
C LYS A 154 5.25 50.13 18.72
N ALA A 155 6.30 49.34 18.76
CA ALA A 155 7.36 49.43 19.77
C ALA A 155 8.14 50.74 19.64
N ALA A 156 8.46 51.17 18.43
CA ALA A 156 9.12 52.47 18.19
C ALA A 156 8.23 53.69 18.59
N LYS A 157 6.92 53.60 18.35
CA LYS A 157 5.96 54.62 18.82
C LYS A 157 5.85 54.62 20.35
N ALA A 158 5.84 53.49 21.01
CA ALA A 158 5.81 53.39 22.46
C ALA A 158 7.10 53.92 23.11
N GLN A 159 8.27 53.70 22.53
CA GLN A 159 9.53 54.27 23.02
C GLN A 159 9.59 55.77 22.89
N LYS A 160 9.06 56.36 21.83
CA LYS A 160 8.95 57.83 21.69
C LYS A 160 8.03 58.45 22.76
N HIS A 161 6.97 57.75 23.12
CA HIS A 161 6.04 58.24 24.17
C HIS A 161 6.67 58.16 25.59
N THR A 162 7.47 57.17 25.88
CA THR A 162 8.14 57.03 27.19
C THR A 162 9.28 58.01 27.36
N THR A 163 10.02 58.32 26.29
CA THR A 163 11.09 59.35 26.36
C THR A 163 10.52 60.80 26.54
N ALA A 164 9.39 61.09 25.92
CA ALA A 164 8.72 62.40 26.08
C ALA A 164 8.17 62.57 27.52
N SER A 165 7.60 61.52 28.11
CA SER A 165 7.09 61.52 29.49
C SER A 165 8.20 61.64 30.52
N THR A 166 9.35 61.05 30.34
CA THR A 166 10.50 61.13 31.28
C THR A 166 11.17 62.50 31.26
N THR A 167 11.21 63.18 30.12
CA THR A 167 11.79 64.56 30.03
C THR A 167 10.84 65.59 30.66
N ALA A 168 9.52 65.48 30.53
CA ALA A 168 8.54 66.32 31.15
C ALA A 168 8.56 66.20 32.69
N SER A 169 8.64 65.04 33.25
CA SER A 169 8.72 64.76 34.69
C SER A 169 10.03 65.27 35.29
N ARG A 170 11.13 65.26 34.53
CA ARG A 170 12.44 65.81 34.98
C ARG A 170 12.43 67.35 35.01
N ALA A 171 11.74 68.02 34.09
CA ALA A 171 11.57 69.49 34.08
C ALA A 171 10.75 69.95 35.27
N GLN A 172 9.67 69.29 35.64
CA GLN A 172 8.86 69.63 36.83
C GLN A 172 9.62 69.45 38.15
N ARG A 173 10.50 68.41 38.28
CA ARG A 173 11.32 68.27 39.50
C ARG A 173 12.38 69.32 39.67
N LYS A 174 12.84 70.01 38.59
CA LYS A 174 13.77 71.13 38.69
C LYS A 174 13.06 72.44 39.11
N ALA A 175 11.78 72.58 38.76
CA ALA A 175 10.98 73.75 39.15
C ALA A 175 10.59 73.80 40.65
N LEU A 176 10.57 72.60 41.30
CA LEU A 176 10.24 72.48 42.72
C LEU A 176 11.45 72.64 43.68
N LYS A 177 12.68 72.83 43.16
CA LYS A 177 13.89 73.03 43.96
C LYS A 177 14.47 74.45 43.95
N LYS A 178 13.66 75.44 43.79
CA LYS A 178 14.03 76.85 44.01
C LYS A 178 13.27 77.45 45.17
#